data_351e6e669eb1279efae5365f10a05748
#
_entry.id   351e6e669eb1279efae5365f10a05748
#
_cell.length_a   1.000
_cell.length_b   1.000
_cell.length_c   1.000
_cell.angle_alpha   90.00
_cell.angle_beta   90.00
_cell.angle_gamma   90.00
#
_symmetry.space_group_name_H-M   'P 1'
#
loop_
_entity.id
_entity.type
_entity.pdbx_description
1 polymer ?
#
loop_
_entity_poly.entity_id
_entity_poly.type
_entity_poly.pdbx_seq_one_letter_code
_entity_poly.pdbx_strand_id
1 'polypeptide(L)'
;MNKKIVYQFKPFIKVVREDYSNKYESKKNFHQIYLQDSAMVVLKDKKGKILFLKEYRRGLKKLSLGLPGGNLDKNEKPLAAVKRELLEETGFVAKKWKLLFKYKRHGTYDCGSDHVFIASNFKQVKSKDKIEKSKKIWMDKKKINLSLNKKKFETGGILATILFCLFKRI
;
A
#
# COMPACT_ATOMS: atom_id res chain seq x y z
N MET A 1 24.75 20.24 8.49
CA MET A 1 23.30 20.12 8.77
C MET A 1 23.10 19.50 10.15
N ASN A 2 22.46 20.22 11.08
CA ASN A 2 22.14 19.67 12.38
C ASN A 2 20.92 18.76 12.25
N LYS A 3 21.10 17.46 12.51
CA LYS A 3 20.06 16.43 12.45
C LYS A 3 19.85 15.84 13.83
N LYS A 4 18.61 15.89 14.36
CA LYS A 4 18.27 15.34 15.67
C LYS A 4 17.02 14.45 15.56
N ILE A 5 17.10 13.21 16.04
CA ILE A 5 15.92 12.36 16.21
C ILE A 5 15.10 12.93 17.37
N VAL A 6 13.85 13.29 17.10
CA VAL A 6 12.91 13.86 18.07
C VAL A 6 12.01 12.74 18.64
N TYR A 7 11.64 11.78 17.79
CA TYR A 7 10.83 10.64 18.19
C TYR A 7 11.18 9.42 17.35
N GLN A 8 11.18 8.26 17.96
CA GLN A 8 11.38 7.00 17.25
C GLN A 8 10.60 5.86 17.91
N PHE A 9 9.85 5.11 17.10
CA PHE A 9 9.25 3.82 17.47
C PHE A 9 9.64 2.80 16.39
N LYS A 10 10.66 2.02 16.68
CA LYS A 10 11.19 1.02 15.73
C LYS A 10 10.21 -0.14 15.55
N PRO A 11 10.10 -0.68 14.33
CA PRO A 11 10.70 -0.21 13.08
C PRO A 11 9.85 0.84 12.35
N PHE A 12 8.70 1.25 12.90
CA PHE A 12 7.57 1.84 12.17
C PHE A 12 7.70 3.33 11.86
N ILE A 13 8.19 4.13 12.82
CA ILE A 13 8.22 5.59 12.64
C ILE A 13 9.47 6.22 13.26
N LYS A 14 10.03 7.18 12.55
CA LYS A 14 11.07 8.07 13.04
C LYS A 14 10.77 9.50 12.63
N VAL A 15 10.77 10.43 13.57
CA VAL A 15 10.66 11.88 13.34
C VAL A 15 12.01 12.51 13.60
N VAL A 16 12.53 13.23 12.62
CA VAL A 16 13.83 13.91 12.68
C VAL A 16 13.62 15.39 12.49
N ARG A 17 14.15 16.20 13.40
CA ARG A 17 14.29 17.64 13.21
C ARG A 17 15.62 17.91 12.53
N GLU A 18 15.61 18.69 11.47
CA GLU A 18 16.81 19.08 10.75
C GLU A 18 16.72 20.52 10.22
N ASP A 19 17.88 21.16 10.08
CA ASP A 19 18.01 22.36 9.30
C ASP A 19 18.21 21.97 7.84
N TYR A 20 17.35 22.44 6.97
CA TYR A 20 17.34 22.12 5.56
C TYR A 20 17.71 23.34 4.74
N SER A 21 18.66 23.19 3.84
CA SER A 21 19.04 24.24 2.90
C SER A 21 19.54 23.65 1.59
N ASN A 22 19.00 24.15 0.50
CA ASN A 22 19.48 23.87 -0.85
C ASN A 22 19.29 25.11 -1.75
N LYS A 23 19.50 24.97 -3.04
CA LYS A 23 19.37 26.10 -4.00
C LYS A 23 17.94 26.65 -4.16
N TYR A 24 16.92 25.96 -3.69
CA TYR A 24 15.52 26.36 -3.84
C TYR A 24 14.91 26.92 -2.56
N GLU A 25 15.29 26.36 -1.41
CA GLU A 25 14.76 26.81 -0.13
C GLU A 25 15.73 26.60 1.03
N SER A 26 15.51 27.36 2.10
CA SER A 26 16.17 27.17 3.39
C SER A 26 15.12 27.21 4.50
N LYS A 27 15.09 26.16 5.32
CA LYS A 27 14.22 26.06 6.50
C LYS A 27 14.99 25.60 7.71
N LYS A 28 14.81 26.31 8.83
CA LYS A 28 15.30 25.91 10.16
C LYS A 28 14.24 25.07 10.87
N ASN A 29 14.70 24.10 11.65
CA ASN A 29 13.83 23.24 12.47
C ASN A 29 12.74 22.48 11.66
N PHE A 30 13.04 22.08 10.44
CA PHE A 30 12.13 21.27 9.64
C PHE A 30 12.01 19.86 10.22
N HIS A 31 10.81 19.27 10.21
CA HIS A 31 10.57 17.92 10.70
C HIS A 31 10.30 16.97 9.55
N GLN A 32 11.18 16.00 9.38
CA GLN A 32 11.00 14.87 8.46
C GLN A 32 10.34 13.68 9.18
N ILE A 33 9.39 13.03 8.54
CA ILE A 33 8.70 11.86 9.07
C ILE A 33 9.08 10.65 8.22
N TYR A 34 9.85 9.73 8.78
CA TYR A 34 10.24 8.50 8.12
C TYR A 34 9.29 7.37 8.51
N LEU A 35 8.60 6.81 7.54
CA LEU A 35 7.80 5.60 7.65
C LEU A 35 8.41 4.50 6.78
N GLN A 36 8.12 3.25 7.12
CA GLN A 36 8.51 2.12 6.28
C GLN A 36 7.89 2.24 4.88
N ASP A 37 8.62 1.81 3.87
CA ASP A 37 8.05 1.57 2.55
C ASP A 37 6.98 0.47 2.65
N SER A 38 6.03 0.45 1.74
CA SER A 38 5.03 -0.60 1.64
C SER A 38 4.89 -1.13 0.21
N ALA A 39 4.26 -2.27 0.10
CA ALA A 39 3.91 -2.85 -1.19
C ALA A 39 2.47 -3.37 -1.17
N MET A 40 1.73 -3.15 -2.26
CA MET A 40 0.36 -3.62 -2.44
C MET A 40 0.16 -4.26 -3.80
N VAL A 41 -0.87 -5.09 -3.93
CA VAL A 41 -1.15 -5.82 -5.18
C VAL A 41 -2.58 -5.66 -5.66
N VAL A 42 -2.71 -5.36 -6.95
CA VAL A 42 -3.92 -5.53 -7.73
C VAL A 42 -3.98 -6.99 -8.17
N LEU A 43 -4.62 -7.85 -7.40
CA LEU A 43 -4.79 -9.27 -7.77
C LEU A 43 -5.99 -9.40 -8.71
N LYS A 44 -5.73 -9.89 -9.94
CA LYS A 44 -6.74 -9.97 -11.00
C LYS A 44 -7.03 -11.43 -11.35
N ASP A 45 -8.31 -11.80 -11.36
CA ASP A 45 -8.77 -13.13 -11.76
C ASP A 45 -8.89 -13.27 -13.29
N LYS A 46 -9.22 -14.47 -13.76
CA LYS A 46 -9.41 -14.79 -15.20
C LYS A 46 -10.58 -14.02 -15.83
N LYS A 47 -11.56 -13.57 -15.03
CA LYS A 47 -12.72 -12.78 -15.47
C LYS A 47 -12.47 -11.26 -15.38
N GLY A 48 -11.25 -10.85 -15.05
CA GLY A 48 -10.88 -9.45 -14.90
C GLY A 48 -11.34 -8.80 -13.58
N LYS A 49 -11.87 -9.56 -12.62
CA LYS A 49 -12.23 -9.02 -11.30
C LYS A 49 -10.98 -8.79 -10.46
N ILE A 50 -11.01 -7.73 -9.66
CA ILE A 50 -9.95 -7.36 -8.73
C ILE A 50 -10.37 -7.74 -7.31
N LEU A 51 -9.43 -8.28 -6.55
CA LEU A 51 -9.61 -8.60 -5.13
C LEU A 51 -9.43 -7.36 -4.28
N PHE A 52 -10.39 -7.08 -3.42
CA PHE A 52 -10.32 -6.11 -2.34
C PHE A 52 -10.47 -6.81 -0.99
N LEU A 53 -9.86 -6.21 0.03
CA LEU A 53 -10.04 -6.58 1.42
C LEU A 53 -10.89 -5.51 2.11
N LYS A 54 -11.89 -5.95 2.88
CA LYS A 54 -12.66 -5.06 3.77
C LYS A 54 -12.20 -5.30 5.19
N GLU A 55 -11.59 -4.30 5.78
CA GLU A 55 -10.96 -4.38 7.09
C GLU A 55 -11.16 -3.08 7.89
N TYR A 56 -11.02 -3.15 9.20
CA TYR A 56 -11.09 -1.98 10.06
C TYR A 56 -9.77 -1.21 9.98
N ARG A 57 -9.82 0.02 9.49
CA ARG A 57 -8.67 0.93 9.44
C ARG A 57 -8.69 1.87 10.64
N ARG A 58 -7.71 1.71 11.55
CA ARG A 58 -7.62 2.50 12.80
C ARG A 58 -7.60 4.01 12.55
N GLY A 59 -6.84 4.47 11.57
CA GLY A 59 -6.77 5.89 11.22
C GLY A 59 -8.10 6.47 10.70
N LEU A 60 -8.93 5.64 10.05
CA LEU A 60 -10.25 6.02 9.56
C LEU A 60 -11.36 5.73 10.58
N LYS A 61 -11.06 4.97 11.66
CA LYS A 61 -12.00 4.51 12.69
C LYS A 61 -13.24 3.79 12.13
N LYS A 62 -13.10 3.11 10.99
CA LYS A 62 -14.19 2.37 10.32
C LYS A 62 -13.68 1.28 9.39
N LEU A 63 -14.63 0.46 8.91
CA LEU A 63 -14.36 -0.53 7.87
C LEU A 63 -14.16 0.17 6.52
N SER A 64 -13.02 -0.08 5.86
CA SER A 64 -12.68 0.48 4.55
C SER A 64 -12.24 -0.62 3.58
N LEU A 65 -12.27 -0.29 2.28
CA LEU A 65 -11.78 -1.15 1.21
C LEU A 65 -10.30 -0.87 0.96
N GLY A 66 -9.49 -1.92 0.99
CA GLY A 66 -8.08 -1.91 0.67
C GLY A 66 -7.72 -2.92 -0.41
N LEU A 67 -6.49 -2.86 -0.89
CA LEU A 67 -5.85 -3.92 -1.67
C LEU A 67 -4.95 -4.73 -0.73
N PRO A 68 -4.72 -6.03 -1.02
CA PRO A 68 -3.76 -6.82 -0.24
C PRO A 68 -2.37 -6.17 -0.27
N GLY A 69 -1.73 -6.09 0.90
CA GLY A 69 -0.41 -5.50 1.04
C GLY A 69 -0.15 -4.90 2.41
N GLY A 70 1.13 -4.62 2.66
CA GLY A 70 1.59 -4.10 3.94
C GLY A 70 2.98 -3.48 3.87
N ASN A 71 3.57 -3.25 5.04
CA ASN A 71 4.90 -2.67 5.15
C ASN A 71 5.99 -3.69 4.79
N LEU A 72 7.10 -3.18 4.27
CA LEU A 72 8.29 -3.99 4.06
C LEU A 72 8.98 -4.25 5.40
N ASP A 73 9.42 -5.49 5.60
CA ASP A 73 10.32 -5.82 6.70
C ASP A 73 11.73 -5.25 6.45
N LYS A 74 12.56 -5.27 7.48
CA LYS A 74 13.94 -4.77 7.38
C LYS A 74 14.70 -5.55 6.28
N ASN A 75 15.23 -4.83 5.30
CA ASN A 75 15.95 -5.37 4.13
C ASN A 75 15.09 -6.23 3.19
N GLU A 76 13.77 -6.22 3.34
CA GLU A 76 12.88 -6.95 2.46
C GLU A 76 12.71 -6.22 1.11
N LYS A 77 12.77 -6.95 0.00
CA LYS A 77 12.48 -6.41 -1.33
C LYS A 77 10.97 -6.25 -1.52
N PRO A 78 10.49 -5.18 -2.20
CA PRO A 78 9.05 -4.93 -2.36
C PRO A 78 8.26 -6.09 -2.96
N LEU A 79 8.85 -6.84 -3.92
CA LEU A 79 8.20 -8.01 -4.50
C LEU A 79 8.09 -9.17 -3.51
N ALA A 80 9.05 -9.33 -2.60
CA ALA A 80 8.98 -10.35 -1.55
C ALA A 80 7.89 -9.99 -0.53
N ALA A 81 7.89 -8.73 -0.06
CA ALA A 81 6.89 -8.21 0.85
C ALA A 81 5.46 -8.43 0.33
N VAL A 82 5.17 -8.00 -0.89
CA VAL A 82 3.81 -8.12 -1.43
C VAL A 82 3.38 -9.57 -1.66
N LYS A 83 4.31 -10.50 -1.91
CA LYS A 83 4.01 -11.94 -2.00
C LYS A 83 3.68 -12.53 -0.63
N ARG A 84 4.44 -12.15 0.40
CA ARG A 84 4.21 -12.55 1.80
C ARG A 84 2.83 -12.05 2.26
N GLU A 85 2.57 -10.75 2.12
CA GLU A 85 1.29 -10.12 2.51
C GLU A 85 0.09 -10.75 1.77
N LEU A 86 0.21 -10.99 0.45
CA LEU A 86 -0.86 -11.66 -0.29
C LEU A 86 -1.19 -13.03 0.30
N LEU A 87 -0.16 -13.80 0.67
CA LEU A 87 -0.36 -15.11 1.29
C LEU A 87 -0.99 -14.99 2.68
N GLU A 88 -0.46 -14.12 3.54
CA GLU A 88 -0.88 -13.93 4.93
C GLU A 88 -2.34 -13.43 5.01
N GLU A 89 -2.69 -12.42 4.21
CA GLU A 89 -4.02 -11.81 4.26
C GLU A 89 -5.09 -12.62 3.51
N THR A 90 -4.70 -13.37 2.47
CA THR A 90 -5.68 -13.96 1.56
C THR A 90 -5.59 -15.49 1.40
N GLY A 91 -4.43 -16.06 1.67
CA GLY A 91 -4.13 -17.45 1.35
C GLY A 91 -3.89 -17.69 -0.14
N PHE A 92 -3.64 -16.65 -0.95
CA PHE A 92 -3.35 -16.79 -2.38
C PHE A 92 -1.85 -16.69 -2.67
N VAL A 93 -1.40 -17.48 -3.64
CA VAL A 93 -0.07 -17.39 -4.25
C VAL A 93 -0.24 -17.20 -5.74
N ALA A 94 0.33 -16.13 -6.28
CA ALA A 94 0.26 -15.80 -7.70
C ALA A 94 1.57 -16.15 -8.43
N LYS A 95 1.45 -16.50 -9.72
CA LYS A 95 2.60 -16.86 -10.57
C LYS A 95 3.12 -15.68 -11.42
N LYS A 96 2.22 -14.79 -11.88
CA LYS A 96 2.58 -13.66 -12.75
C LYS A 96 2.52 -12.37 -11.95
N TRP A 97 3.62 -11.60 -11.99
CA TRP A 97 3.81 -10.35 -11.26
C TRP A 97 4.42 -9.28 -12.16
N LYS A 98 3.95 -8.05 -12.05
CA LYS A 98 4.53 -6.88 -12.70
C LYS A 98 4.41 -5.68 -11.77
N LEU A 99 5.51 -4.92 -11.61
CA LEU A 99 5.44 -3.61 -10.96
C LEU A 99 4.67 -2.65 -11.89
N LEU A 100 3.62 -2.03 -11.38
CA LEU A 100 2.87 -1.01 -12.12
C LEU A 100 3.51 0.36 -11.98
N PHE A 101 3.72 0.79 -10.74
CA PHE A 101 4.39 2.05 -10.41
C PHE A 101 4.83 2.07 -8.95
N LYS A 102 5.66 3.06 -8.64
CA LYS A 102 6.07 3.45 -7.29
C LYS A 102 5.76 4.92 -7.10
N TYR A 103 5.36 5.31 -5.89
CA TYR A 103 5.17 6.72 -5.56
C TYR A 103 5.57 7.01 -4.10
N LYS A 104 5.93 8.27 -3.82
CA LYS A 104 6.12 8.77 -2.46
C LYS A 104 4.75 9.12 -1.86
N ARG A 105 4.51 8.72 -0.62
CA ARG A 105 3.23 9.01 0.06
C ARG A 105 3.04 10.50 0.31
N HIS A 106 4.12 11.21 0.51
CA HIS A 106 4.10 12.66 0.72
C HIS A 106 5.33 13.33 0.12
N GLY A 107 5.12 14.45 -0.60
CA GLY A 107 6.21 15.14 -1.28
C GLY A 107 7.09 16.00 -0.36
N THR A 108 6.52 16.50 0.75
CA THR A 108 7.24 17.35 1.69
C THR A 108 7.93 16.54 2.78
N TYR A 109 7.27 15.51 3.30
CA TYR A 109 7.80 14.64 4.34
C TYR A 109 8.23 13.30 3.74
N ASP A 110 9.30 12.68 4.25
CA ASP A 110 9.71 11.35 3.80
C ASP A 110 8.87 10.26 4.47
N CYS A 111 7.59 10.21 4.14
CA CYS A 111 6.63 9.24 4.68
C CYS A 111 6.73 7.86 4.01
N GLY A 112 7.88 7.49 3.48
CA GLY A 112 8.08 6.25 2.75
C GLY A 112 7.48 6.25 1.34
N SER A 113 7.61 5.13 0.65
CA SER A 113 7.08 4.92 -0.70
C SER A 113 6.17 3.72 -0.74
N ASP A 114 5.18 3.76 -1.62
CA ASP A 114 4.35 2.61 -1.94
C ASP A 114 4.76 2.01 -3.29
N HIS A 115 4.89 0.68 -3.32
CA HIS A 115 5.18 -0.10 -4.52
C HIS A 115 3.91 -0.85 -4.92
N VAL A 116 3.37 -0.53 -6.09
CA VAL A 116 2.11 -1.12 -6.55
C VAL A 116 2.38 -2.17 -7.62
N PHE A 117 1.98 -3.40 -7.34
CA PHE A 117 2.11 -4.52 -8.27
C PHE A 117 0.75 -4.93 -8.83
N ILE A 118 0.77 -5.57 -10.00
CA ILE A 118 -0.34 -6.39 -10.48
C ILE A 118 0.09 -7.84 -10.49
N ALA A 119 -0.84 -8.72 -10.10
CA ALA A 119 -0.61 -10.16 -10.14
C ALA A 119 -1.82 -10.91 -10.72
N SER A 120 -1.52 -12.05 -11.33
CA SER A 120 -2.53 -12.95 -11.91
C SER A 120 -2.03 -14.40 -11.91
N ASN A 121 -2.88 -15.31 -12.38
CA ASN A 121 -2.58 -16.76 -12.36
C ASN A 121 -2.24 -17.24 -10.95
N PHE A 122 -3.20 -17.11 -10.07
CA PHE A 122 -3.06 -17.46 -8.65
C PHE A 122 -3.81 -18.73 -8.30
N LYS A 123 -3.40 -19.34 -7.20
CA LYS A 123 -4.09 -20.46 -6.56
C LYS A 123 -4.21 -20.21 -5.07
N GLN A 124 -5.23 -20.76 -4.46
CA GLN A 124 -5.34 -20.81 -3.01
C GLN A 124 -4.45 -21.93 -2.48
N VAL A 125 -3.75 -21.64 -1.38
CA VAL A 125 -2.94 -22.63 -0.65
C VAL A 125 -3.38 -22.64 0.81
N LYS A 126 -3.13 -23.76 1.50
CA LYS A 126 -3.30 -23.81 2.95
C LYS A 126 -2.17 -23.01 3.57
N SER A 127 -2.48 -21.88 4.22
CA SER A 127 -1.50 -21.18 5.05
C SER A 127 -1.34 -21.91 6.38
N LYS A 128 -0.12 -22.00 6.88
CA LYS A 128 0.17 -22.50 8.24
C LYS A 128 -0.19 -21.45 9.30
N ASP A 129 -0.18 -20.19 8.91
CA ASP A 129 -0.52 -19.06 9.77
C ASP A 129 -2.02 -18.75 9.68
N LYS A 130 -2.56 -18.18 10.76
CA LYS A 130 -3.96 -17.72 10.75
C LYS A 130 -4.09 -16.63 9.69
N ILE A 131 -4.89 -16.91 8.64
CA ILE A 131 -5.28 -15.90 7.66
C ILE A 131 -5.98 -14.77 8.42
N GLU A 132 -5.54 -13.53 8.19
CA GLU A 132 -6.14 -12.37 8.84
C GLU A 132 -7.64 -12.28 8.56
N LYS A 133 -8.41 -11.81 9.55
CA LYS A 133 -9.89 -11.76 9.49
C LYS A 133 -10.43 -10.65 8.57
N SER A 134 -9.78 -10.40 7.45
CA SER A 134 -10.28 -9.46 6.44
C SER A 134 -11.32 -10.13 5.53
N LYS A 135 -12.40 -9.41 5.20
CA LYS A 135 -13.40 -9.94 4.24
C LYS A 135 -12.92 -9.73 2.81
N LYS A 136 -12.68 -10.82 2.09
CA LYS A 136 -12.32 -10.82 0.67
C LYS A 136 -13.52 -10.47 -0.22
N ILE A 137 -13.36 -9.48 -1.11
CA ILE A 137 -14.43 -9.00 -2.00
C ILE A 137 -13.88 -8.89 -3.43
N TRP A 138 -14.38 -9.72 -4.33
CA TRP A 138 -14.08 -9.64 -5.75
C TRP A 138 -15.01 -8.64 -6.43
N MET A 139 -14.43 -7.65 -7.14
CA MET A 139 -15.18 -6.62 -7.85
C MET A 139 -14.81 -6.59 -9.32
N ASP A 140 -15.84 -6.58 -10.18
CA ASP A 140 -15.72 -6.22 -11.59
C ASP A 140 -15.66 -4.69 -11.78
N LYS A 141 -15.40 -4.26 -13.00
CA LYS A 141 -15.31 -2.83 -13.36
C LYS A 141 -16.58 -2.04 -12.99
N LYS A 142 -17.77 -2.62 -13.18
CA LYS A 142 -19.06 -1.97 -12.85
C LYS A 142 -19.16 -1.71 -11.35
N LYS A 143 -18.83 -2.69 -10.54
CA LYS A 143 -18.86 -2.58 -9.07
C LYS A 143 -17.77 -1.62 -8.54
N ILE A 144 -16.59 -1.60 -9.18
CA ILE A 144 -15.53 -0.63 -8.85
C ILE A 144 -16.01 0.80 -9.13
N ASN A 145 -16.57 1.08 -10.32
CA ASN A 145 -17.10 2.40 -10.65
C ASN A 145 -18.22 2.84 -9.69
N LEU A 146 -19.13 1.93 -9.35
CA LEU A 146 -20.16 2.21 -8.34
C LEU A 146 -19.56 2.54 -6.96
N SER A 147 -18.47 1.88 -6.59
CA SER A 147 -17.77 2.13 -5.33
C SER A 147 -17.01 3.45 -5.35
N LEU A 148 -16.45 3.87 -6.49
CA LEU A 148 -15.87 5.20 -6.68
C LEU A 148 -16.91 6.30 -6.52
N ASN A 149 -18.06 6.20 -7.22
CA ASN A 149 -19.15 7.16 -7.13
C ASN A 149 -19.70 7.30 -5.70
N LYS A 150 -19.69 6.19 -4.94
CA LYS A 150 -20.07 6.16 -3.51
C LYS A 150 -18.93 6.52 -2.57
N LYS A 151 -17.79 7.02 -3.07
CA LYS A 151 -16.61 7.44 -2.29
C LYS A 151 -16.11 6.39 -1.30
N LYS A 152 -16.16 5.09 -1.67
CA LYS A 152 -15.77 3.98 -0.78
C LYS A 152 -14.26 3.72 -0.71
N PHE A 153 -13.46 4.33 -1.57
CA PHE A 153 -12.00 4.27 -1.54
C PHE A 153 -11.47 5.53 -0.84
N GLU A 154 -11.11 5.41 0.42
CA GLU A 154 -10.89 6.56 1.33
C GLU A 154 -9.42 6.88 1.57
N THR A 155 -8.52 6.01 1.11
CA THR A 155 -7.07 6.28 1.18
C THR A 155 -6.54 6.67 -0.19
N GLY A 156 -5.71 7.72 -0.24
CA GLY A 156 -5.19 8.26 -1.50
C GLY A 156 -4.48 7.23 -2.37
N GLY A 157 -3.68 6.35 -1.76
CA GLY A 157 -2.96 5.29 -2.48
C GLY A 157 -3.88 4.28 -3.16
N ILE A 158 -4.94 3.84 -2.48
CA ILE A 158 -5.92 2.92 -3.06
C ILE A 158 -6.70 3.61 -4.17
N LEU A 159 -7.17 4.84 -3.94
CA LEU A 159 -7.91 5.62 -4.94
C LEU A 159 -7.06 5.83 -6.19
N ALA A 160 -5.82 6.29 -6.05
CA ALA A 160 -4.89 6.49 -7.17
C ALA A 160 -4.64 5.19 -7.95
N THR A 161 -4.42 4.07 -7.23
CA THR A 161 -4.20 2.76 -7.85
C THR A 161 -5.40 2.31 -8.68
N ILE A 162 -6.61 2.46 -8.15
CA ILE A 162 -7.84 2.07 -8.86
C ILE A 162 -8.08 2.95 -10.08
N LEU A 163 -7.92 4.28 -9.96
CA LEU A 163 -8.03 5.21 -11.10
C LEU A 163 -6.99 4.89 -12.18
N PHE A 164 -5.73 4.60 -11.78
CA PHE A 164 -4.69 4.18 -12.72
C PHE A 164 -5.07 2.90 -13.48
N CYS A 165 -5.59 1.88 -12.76
CA CYS A 165 -6.02 0.62 -13.38
C CYS A 165 -7.16 0.84 -14.38
N LEU A 166 -8.15 1.66 -14.04
CA LEU A 166 -9.26 2.00 -14.93
C LEU A 166 -8.79 2.75 -16.17
N PHE A 167 -7.90 3.75 -16.00
CA PHE A 167 -7.32 4.53 -17.10
C PHE A 167 -6.48 3.65 -18.04
N LYS A 168 -5.63 2.78 -17.51
CA LYS A 168 -4.81 1.85 -18.30
C LYS A 168 -5.57 0.63 -18.81
N ARG A 169 -6.87 0.51 -18.50
CA ARG A 169 -7.73 -0.63 -18.87
C ARG A 169 -7.15 -1.98 -18.42
N ILE A 170 -6.52 -1.98 -17.25
CA ILE A 170 -5.93 -3.17 -16.62
C ILE A 170 -7.02 -3.99 -15.93
#